data_b4c05fe87dce03509d4d248d3b520045
#
_entry.id   b4c05fe87dce03509d4d248d3b520045
#
_cell.length_a   1.000
_cell.length_b   1.000
_cell.length_c   1.000
_cell.angle_alpha   90.00
_cell.angle_beta   90.00
_cell.angle_gamma   90.00
#
_symmetry.space_group_name_H-M   'P 1'
#
loop_
_entity.id
_entity.type
_entity.pdbx_description
1 polymer ?
#
loop_
_entity_poly.entity_id
_entity_poly.type
_entity_poly.pdbx_seq_one_letter_code
_entity_poly.pdbx_strand_id
1 'polypeptide(L)'
;MPINIESPDPDRNNITPRKPSGGATRPAWLGWLITLVIWGVGLAGALVVGIAMVVAVALAVAYPNLPDISDLSDYRPKLPLRVYSSDGVLIGEFGEERRNLTPIKDIPKVMKDAVLAIEDARFFSHGGVDYLGVIRAGLANVGRTKAQGASTITMQVARNVYLSAEKTYTRKIYEILLTFKLEHMLTKDQILEIYMNQIFLGNRAYGFAAASEAYFGKPLKDISIAEAAMLAGLPKAPSAFNPIVNPKRAKSRQLYIIERMEDNGFITSAQAVAAKAEEIVVKTGPGAGRVHAEFIAETVRQLVFNQYGDQTYTRGLNVYTTLLAADQTAAYKALRKGIMDYERRQIYRGPEKFVDLPKDARQVEDAIDDALTDSPDNGDVMSAVVLEANPKKIIAMRQNSESVEITGDGLRPAQSGLAEKAAPNIKIRRGALIRVAKTPKGTWEITQLPEVEGAFVALDPRDGAIRALVGGFDFEKNKFNPVTQAWRQPGSSFKPFI
;
A
#
# COMPACT_ATOMS: atom_id res chain seq x y z
N MET A 1 -67.17 76.28 55.66
CA MET A 1 -66.98 76.83 57.03
C MET A 1 -66.04 76.00 57.78
N PRO A 2 -65.15 76.60 58.60
CA PRO A 2 -64.03 77.45 58.21
C PRO A 2 -62.67 76.76 58.42
N ILE A 3 -61.73 77.30 57.83
CA ILE A 3 -60.28 77.06 57.85
C ILE A 3 -59.73 77.35 59.24
N ASN A 4 -58.91 76.52 59.81
CA ASN A 4 -58.02 76.84 60.92
C ASN A 4 -56.57 76.64 60.53
N ILE A 5 -55.86 77.73 60.48
CA ILE A 5 -54.42 77.90 60.21
C ILE A 5 -53.75 77.84 61.59
N GLU A 6 -52.88 76.90 61.83
CA GLU A 6 -52.00 76.88 62.98
C GLU A 6 -50.53 77.04 62.48
N SER A 7 -49.86 78.01 63.07
CA SER A 7 -48.51 78.48 62.75
C SER A 7 -47.39 77.52 63.13
N PRO A 8 -46.24 77.57 62.50
CA PRO A 8 -45.14 76.60 62.70
C PRO A 8 -44.35 76.96 63.98
N ASP A 9 -44.05 75.90 64.71
CA ASP A 9 -43.16 75.87 65.87
C ASP A 9 -41.68 75.83 65.43
N PRO A 10 -40.76 76.72 65.89
CA PRO A 10 -39.42 76.92 65.36
C PRO A 10 -38.27 76.13 66.05
N ASP A 11 -38.54 75.00 66.67
CA ASP A 11 -37.44 74.24 67.32
C ASP A 11 -37.36 72.79 67.03
N ARG A 12 -36.89 72.48 65.79
CA ARG A 12 -36.31 71.15 65.46
C ARG A 12 -35.29 71.18 64.35
N ASN A 13 -34.18 71.87 64.53
CA ASN A 13 -32.99 71.64 63.72
C ASN A 13 -31.84 71.07 64.57
N ASN A 14 -31.81 69.77 64.71
CA ASN A 14 -30.54 69.06 65.06
C ASN A 14 -30.65 67.56 64.63
N ILE A 15 -30.51 67.32 63.32
CA ILE A 15 -30.25 65.98 62.81
C ILE A 15 -28.77 65.99 62.35
N THR A 16 -27.90 65.47 63.20
CA THR A 16 -26.49 65.15 62.82
C THR A 16 -26.51 64.09 61.73
N PRO A 17 -25.75 64.23 60.60
CA PRO A 17 -25.69 63.26 59.58
C PRO A 17 -24.92 62.05 60.09
N ARG A 18 -25.61 60.85 60.11
CA ARG A 18 -24.95 59.56 60.31
C ARG A 18 -23.98 59.33 59.16
N LYS A 19 -22.68 59.23 59.45
CA LYS A 19 -21.66 58.68 58.52
C LYS A 19 -22.14 57.33 57.99
N PRO A 20 -22.11 57.11 56.66
CA PRO A 20 -22.35 55.80 56.12
C PRO A 20 -21.25 54.87 56.62
N SER A 21 -21.65 53.75 57.20
CA SER A 21 -20.80 52.63 57.59
C SER A 21 -19.98 52.19 56.40
N GLY A 22 -18.65 52.10 56.54
CA GLY A 22 -17.72 51.74 55.52
C GLY A 22 -18.05 50.40 54.89
N GLY A 23 -18.63 50.45 53.68
CA GLY A 23 -18.63 49.33 52.80
C GLY A 23 -17.17 49.10 52.36
N ALA A 24 -16.68 47.88 52.56
CA ALA A 24 -15.37 47.49 52.13
C ALA A 24 -15.17 47.85 50.66
N THR A 25 -14.38 48.86 50.38
CA THR A 25 -13.97 49.25 49.01
C THR A 25 -13.20 48.12 48.41
N ARG A 26 -13.82 47.42 47.45
CA ARG A 26 -13.11 46.38 46.62
C ARG A 26 -11.88 47.08 46.02
N PRO A 27 -10.70 46.49 46.13
CA PRO A 27 -9.49 47.09 45.62
C PRO A 27 -9.63 47.32 44.11
N ALA A 28 -9.27 48.50 43.63
CA ALA A 28 -9.45 48.97 42.25
C ALA A 28 -8.89 47.99 41.20
N TRP A 29 -7.83 47.24 41.55
CA TRP A 29 -7.24 46.22 40.69
C TRP A 29 -8.19 45.04 40.43
N LEU A 30 -9.09 44.69 41.35
CA LEU A 30 -10.07 43.61 41.18
C LEU A 30 -11.14 43.96 40.12
N GLY A 31 -11.54 45.24 40.06
CA GLY A 31 -12.40 45.76 38.99
C GLY A 31 -11.76 45.66 37.61
N TRP A 32 -10.48 46.04 37.53
CA TRP A 32 -9.70 45.90 36.29
C TRP A 32 -9.55 44.42 35.84
N LEU A 33 -9.28 43.52 36.76
CA LEU A 33 -9.20 42.07 36.46
C LEU A 33 -10.54 41.53 35.96
N ILE A 34 -11.65 41.85 36.60
CA ILE A 34 -12.99 41.44 36.17
C ILE A 34 -13.29 41.97 34.76
N THR A 35 -12.96 43.24 34.50
CA THR A 35 -13.14 43.83 33.16
C THR A 35 -12.28 43.14 32.09
N LEU A 36 -11.01 42.83 32.41
CA LEU A 36 -10.14 42.07 31.51
C LEU A 36 -10.68 40.66 31.23
N VAL A 37 -11.21 39.98 32.25
CA VAL A 37 -11.81 38.63 32.05
C VAL A 37 -13.07 38.72 31.19
N ILE A 38 -13.94 39.73 31.42
CA ILE A 38 -15.16 39.94 30.61
C ILE A 38 -14.78 40.24 29.15
N TRP A 39 -13.81 41.10 28.88
CA TRP A 39 -13.31 41.38 27.55
C TRP A 39 -12.66 40.14 26.91
N GLY A 40 -11.88 39.39 27.68
CA GLY A 40 -11.26 38.13 27.24
C GLY A 40 -12.31 37.10 26.84
N VAL A 41 -13.35 36.90 27.66
CA VAL A 41 -14.45 35.99 27.35
C VAL A 41 -15.28 36.48 26.16
N GLY A 42 -15.54 37.83 26.09
CA GLY A 42 -16.24 38.44 24.96
C GLY A 42 -15.47 38.27 23.64
N LEU A 43 -14.16 38.47 23.65
CA LEU A 43 -13.30 38.31 22.48
C LEU A 43 -13.19 36.84 22.05
N ALA A 44 -13.07 35.94 23.02
CA ALA A 44 -13.11 34.47 22.76
C ALA A 44 -14.45 34.05 22.17
N GLY A 45 -15.57 34.57 22.71
CA GLY A 45 -16.91 34.32 22.16
C GLY A 45 -17.08 34.83 20.73
N ALA A 46 -16.62 36.09 20.46
CA ALA A 46 -16.65 36.66 19.11
C ALA A 46 -15.78 35.87 18.12
N LEU A 47 -14.61 35.39 18.56
CA LEU A 47 -13.75 34.53 17.73
C LEU A 47 -14.43 33.22 17.40
N VAL A 48 -15.08 32.55 18.37
CA VAL A 48 -15.82 31.30 18.15
C VAL A 48 -16.98 31.52 17.18
N VAL A 49 -17.75 32.62 17.33
CA VAL A 49 -18.84 32.97 16.39
C VAL A 49 -18.29 33.29 15.00
N GLY A 50 -17.19 33.99 14.90
CA GLY A 50 -16.53 34.29 13.62
C GLY A 50 -16.05 33.00 12.90
N ILE A 51 -15.42 32.12 13.64
CA ILE A 51 -15.02 30.80 13.11
C ILE A 51 -16.23 29.98 12.67
N ALA A 52 -17.29 29.95 13.49
CA ALA A 52 -18.52 29.25 13.16
C ALA A 52 -19.18 29.80 11.87
N MET A 53 -19.19 31.12 11.69
CA MET A 53 -19.70 31.76 10.49
C MET A 53 -18.88 31.44 9.25
N VAL A 54 -17.54 31.49 9.34
CA VAL A 54 -16.65 31.10 8.24
C VAL A 54 -16.87 29.64 7.86
N VAL A 55 -17.00 28.76 8.85
CA VAL A 55 -17.31 27.34 8.62
C VAL A 55 -18.69 27.17 7.96
N ALA A 56 -19.70 27.88 8.42
CA ALA A 56 -21.04 27.81 7.84
C ALA A 56 -21.06 28.28 6.36
N VAL A 57 -20.36 29.36 6.03
CA VAL A 57 -20.24 29.85 4.66
C VAL A 57 -19.47 28.83 3.81
N ALA A 58 -18.36 28.32 4.29
CA ALA A 58 -17.57 27.27 3.58
C ALA A 58 -18.42 26.01 3.33
N LEU A 59 -19.25 25.61 4.30
CA LEU A 59 -20.19 24.51 4.17
C LEU A 59 -21.28 24.80 3.11
N ALA A 60 -21.89 25.98 3.13
CA ALA A 60 -22.92 26.37 2.19
C ALA A 60 -22.41 26.41 0.73
N VAL A 61 -21.15 26.80 0.53
CA VAL A 61 -20.52 26.82 -0.80
C VAL A 61 -20.08 25.43 -1.23
N ALA A 62 -19.57 24.61 -0.32
CA ALA A 62 -19.03 23.29 -0.65
C ALA A 62 -20.13 22.21 -0.83
N TYR A 63 -21.23 22.30 -0.09
CA TYR A 63 -22.28 21.29 -0.08
C TYR A 63 -22.94 21.03 -1.44
N PRO A 64 -23.30 22.06 -2.25
CA PRO A 64 -23.87 21.84 -3.59
C PRO A 64 -22.89 21.21 -4.58
N ASN A 65 -21.57 21.35 -4.34
CA ASN A 65 -20.52 20.84 -5.21
C ASN A 65 -20.04 19.43 -4.78
N LEU A 66 -20.71 18.80 -3.80
CA LEU A 66 -20.38 17.44 -3.40
C LEU A 66 -20.78 16.46 -4.51
N PRO A 67 -19.93 15.47 -4.82
CA PRO A 67 -20.26 14.38 -5.73
C PRO A 67 -21.58 13.70 -5.37
N ASP A 68 -22.29 13.23 -6.39
CA ASP A 68 -23.46 12.37 -6.17
C ASP A 68 -22.97 11.02 -5.64
N ILE A 69 -23.60 10.56 -4.56
CA ILE A 69 -23.27 9.28 -3.91
C ILE A 69 -24.37 8.24 -4.09
N SER A 70 -25.41 8.55 -4.88
CA SER A 70 -26.50 7.61 -5.19
C SER A 70 -26.00 6.34 -5.89
N ASP A 71 -24.92 6.45 -6.69
CA ASP A 71 -24.31 5.33 -7.40
C ASP A 71 -23.63 4.30 -6.49
N LEU A 72 -23.37 4.63 -5.20
CA LEU A 72 -22.77 3.68 -4.27
C LEU A 72 -23.71 2.55 -3.82
N SER A 73 -25.02 2.79 -3.88
CA SER A 73 -26.01 1.77 -3.55
C SER A 73 -26.11 0.67 -4.63
N ASP A 74 -25.71 0.96 -5.88
CA ASP A 74 -25.62 0.00 -7.00
C ASP A 74 -24.18 -0.06 -7.57
N TYR A 75 -23.18 0.16 -6.71
CA TYR A 75 -21.78 0.14 -7.13
C TYR A 75 -21.40 -1.23 -7.67
N ARG A 76 -21.28 -1.34 -8.98
CA ARG A 76 -20.70 -2.50 -9.69
C ARG A 76 -19.25 -2.20 -10.04
N PRO A 77 -18.28 -2.81 -9.33
CA PRO A 77 -16.90 -2.60 -9.68
C PRO A 77 -16.60 -3.13 -11.08
N LYS A 78 -15.67 -2.48 -11.73
CA LYS A 78 -15.09 -2.97 -12.97
C LYS A 78 -14.44 -4.33 -12.73
N LEU A 79 -14.96 -5.37 -13.38
CA LEU A 79 -14.41 -6.73 -13.25
C LEU A 79 -13.32 -6.94 -14.32
N PRO A 80 -12.13 -7.42 -13.95
CA PRO A 80 -11.02 -7.58 -14.87
C PRO A 80 -11.28 -8.67 -15.92
N LEU A 81 -10.59 -8.56 -17.05
CA LEU A 81 -10.43 -9.67 -18.00
C LEU A 81 -9.52 -10.72 -17.38
N ARG A 82 -9.95 -11.97 -17.34
CA ARG A 82 -9.17 -13.11 -16.88
C ARG A 82 -8.87 -14.03 -18.04
N VAL A 83 -7.59 -14.42 -18.16
CA VAL A 83 -7.12 -15.33 -19.20
C VAL A 83 -6.64 -16.62 -18.54
N TYR A 84 -7.13 -17.76 -19.04
CA TYR A 84 -6.83 -19.07 -18.50
C TYR A 84 -6.14 -19.95 -19.55
N SER A 85 -5.31 -20.88 -19.10
CA SER A 85 -4.86 -22.01 -19.88
C SER A 85 -6.03 -22.97 -20.16
N SER A 86 -5.85 -23.93 -21.07
CA SER A 86 -6.89 -24.93 -21.39
C SER A 86 -7.20 -25.84 -20.20
N ASP A 87 -6.24 -26.05 -19.31
CA ASP A 87 -6.39 -26.81 -18.07
C ASP A 87 -6.83 -25.93 -16.87
N GLY A 88 -7.33 -24.72 -17.13
CA GLY A 88 -8.01 -23.86 -16.16
C GLY A 88 -7.09 -23.05 -15.23
N VAL A 89 -5.79 -23.01 -15.49
CA VAL A 89 -4.86 -22.19 -14.69
C VAL A 89 -4.92 -20.74 -15.13
N LEU A 90 -5.08 -19.80 -14.19
CA LEU A 90 -5.06 -18.36 -14.46
C LEU A 90 -3.66 -17.93 -14.91
N ILE A 91 -3.54 -17.47 -16.16
CA ILE A 91 -2.28 -17.04 -16.78
C ILE A 91 -2.16 -15.52 -16.96
N GLY A 92 -3.28 -14.79 -16.92
CA GLY A 92 -3.30 -13.33 -17.01
C GLY A 92 -4.56 -12.73 -16.43
N GLU A 93 -4.44 -11.56 -15.84
CA GLU A 93 -5.55 -10.76 -15.35
C GLU A 93 -5.30 -9.31 -15.71
N PHE A 94 -6.23 -8.70 -16.45
CA PHE A 94 -6.11 -7.34 -16.97
C PHE A 94 -7.30 -6.50 -16.53
N GLY A 95 -7.00 -5.42 -15.89
CA GLY A 95 -7.89 -4.43 -15.34
C GLY A 95 -7.06 -3.46 -14.52
N GLU A 96 -7.60 -2.29 -14.27
CA GLU A 96 -6.92 -1.30 -13.44
C GLU A 96 -6.71 -1.85 -12.02
N GLU A 97 -7.61 -2.76 -11.60
CA GLU A 97 -7.72 -3.19 -10.21
C GLU A 97 -8.04 -4.68 -10.12
N ARG A 98 -7.36 -5.37 -9.22
CA ARG A 98 -7.75 -6.72 -8.78
C ARG A 98 -8.76 -6.57 -7.66
N ARG A 99 -10.02 -6.91 -7.92
CA ARG A 99 -11.09 -6.84 -6.93
C ARG A 99 -11.84 -8.15 -6.84
N ASN A 100 -12.04 -8.61 -5.61
CA ASN A 100 -12.94 -9.71 -5.28
C ASN A 100 -13.98 -9.15 -4.31
N LEU A 101 -15.15 -8.78 -4.82
CA LEU A 101 -16.23 -8.28 -3.98
C LEU A 101 -16.67 -9.33 -2.99
N THR A 102 -16.62 -8.97 -1.74
CA THR A 102 -17.04 -9.84 -0.64
C THR A 102 -18.07 -9.08 0.19
N PRO A 103 -19.32 -9.56 0.23
CA PRO A 103 -20.36 -9.00 1.11
C PRO A 103 -19.89 -8.98 2.57
N ILE A 104 -20.29 -7.98 3.34
CA ILE A 104 -19.85 -7.80 4.72
C ILE A 104 -20.12 -9.02 5.61
N LYS A 105 -21.22 -9.75 5.34
CA LYS A 105 -21.59 -10.99 6.04
C LYS A 105 -20.58 -12.12 5.80
N ASP A 106 -19.92 -12.13 4.64
CA ASP A 106 -18.98 -13.17 4.23
C ASP A 106 -17.51 -12.80 4.58
N ILE A 107 -17.28 -11.57 5.04
CA ILE A 107 -15.98 -11.14 5.58
C ILE A 107 -15.83 -11.68 7.00
N PRO A 108 -14.78 -12.49 7.28
CA PRO A 108 -14.59 -13.09 8.61
C PRO A 108 -14.43 -12.02 9.69
N LYS A 109 -14.98 -12.35 10.88
CA LYS A 109 -14.94 -11.44 12.04
C LYS A 109 -13.51 -10.99 12.35
N VAL A 110 -12.56 -11.91 12.30
CA VAL A 110 -11.13 -11.63 12.58
C VAL A 110 -10.56 -10.52 11.69
N MET A 111 -10.96 -10.46 10.41
CA MET A 111 -10.50 -9.42 9.51
C MET A 111 -11.12 -8.06 9.82
N LYS A 112 -12.44 -8.05 10.11
CA LYS A 112 -13.13 -6.83 10.56
C LYS A 112 -12.52 -6.29 11.84
N ASP A 113 -12.30 -7.14 12.83
CA ASP A 113 -11.70 -6.79 14.11
C ASP A 113 -10.27 -6.22 13.96
N ALA A 114 -9.45 -6.83 13.11
CA ALA A 114 -8.08 -6.35 12.85
C ALA A 114 -8.07 -4.95 12.23
N VAL A 115 -8.96 -4.70 11.28
CA VAL A 115 -9.12 -3.37 10.65
C VAL A 115 -9.63 -2.35 11.67
N LEU A 116 -10.68 -2.69 12.39
CA LEU A 116 -11.26 -1.81 13.42
C LEU A 116 -10.21 -1.46 14.49
N ALA A 117 -9.46 -2.43 14.97
CA ALA A 117 -8.46 -2.24 16.02
C ALA A 117 -7.39 -1.19 15.66
N ILE A 118 -7.02 -1.11 14.37
CA ILE A 118 -5.92 -0.24 13.95
C ILE A 118 -6.38 1.06 13.30
N GLU A 119 -7.49 1.05 12.56
CA GLU A 119 -7.97 2.20 11.81
C GLU A 119 -9.01 3.01 12.60
N ASP A 120 -9.96 2.33 13.26
CA ASP A 120 -11.08 2.99 13.91
C ASP A 120 -11.78 2.08 14.95
N ALA A 121 -11.16 1.91 16.12
CA ALA A 121 -11.66 1.00 17.15
C ALA A 121 -13.07 1.35 17.67
N ARG A 122 -13.55 2.58 17.47
CA ARG A 122 -14.86 3.06 17.88
C ARG A 122 -15.80 3.35 16.71
N PHE A 123 -15.55 2.76 15.56
CA PHE A 123 -16.28 2.98 14.31
C PHE A 123 -17.82 2.94 14.48
N PHE A 124 -18.33 1.98 15.22
CA PHE A 124 -19.77 1.82 15.46
C PHE A 124 -20.35 2.80 16.50
N SER A 125 -19.52 3.58 17.20
CA SER A 125 -19.95 4.46 18.29
C SER A 125 -19.96 5.96 17.96
N HIS A 126 -19.53 6.36 16.74
CA HIS A 126 -19.52 7.75 16.31
C HIS A 126 -20.16 7.94 14.93
N GLY A 127 -20.61 9.15 14.62
CA GLY A 127 -21.25 9.52 13.35
C GLY A 127 -20.26 10.06 12.31
N GLY A 128 -19.27 9.24 11.94
CA GLY A 128 -18.31 9.55 10.88
C GLY A 128 -17.02 10.25 11.35
N VAL A 129 -17.09 11.13 12.34
CA VAL A 129 -15.93 11.80 12.94
C VAL A 129 -15.80 11.39 14.40
N ASP A 130 -14.65 10.84 14.78
CA ASP A 130 -14.32 10.51 16.17
C ASP A 130 -13.70 11.72 16.88
N TYR A 131 -14.52 12.63 17.40
CA TYR A 131 -14.08 13.85 18.12
C TYR A 131 -13.20 13.53 19.33
N LEU A 132 -13.52 12.49 20.08
CA LEU A 132 -12.70 12.08 21.23
C LEU A 132 -11.36 11.51 20.79
N GLY A 133 -11.32 10.79 19.67
CA GLY A 133 -10.09 10.31 19.04
C GLY A 133 -9.21 11.47 18.55
N VAL A 134 -9.81 12.50 17.97
CA VAL A 134 -9.12 13.73 17.55
C VAL A 134 -8.45 14.43 18.72
N ILE A 135 -9.19 14.63 19.82
CA ILE A 135 -8.67 15.25 21.06
C ILE A 135 -7.51 14.43 21.64
N ARG A 136 -7.70 13.11 21.74
CA ARG A 136 -6.68 12.18 22.24
C ARG A 136 -5.42 12.21 21.36
N ALA A 137 -5.60 12.16 20.04
CA ALA A 137 -4.48 12.24 19.09
C ALA A 137 -3.78 13.60 19.17
N GLY A 138 -4.52 14.70 19.33
CA GLY A 138 -3.96 16.03 19.53
C GLY A 138 -3.08 16.11 20.79
N LEU A 139 -3.58 15.61 21.90
CA LEU A 139 -2.82 15.57 23.17
C LEU A 139 -1.60 14.63 23.09
N ALA A 140 -1.72 13.47 22.43
CA ALA A 140 -0.63 12.52 22.28
C ALA A 140 0.48 13.02 21.32
N ASN A 141 0.15 13.93 20.40
CA ASN A 141 1.09 14.50 19.43
C ASN A 141 1.87 15.72 19.98
N VAL A 142 1.46 16.26 21.12
CA VAL A 142 2.21 17.34 21.78
C VAL A 142 3.54 16.77 22.29
N GLY A 143 4.65 17.19 21.65
CA GLY A 143 6.01 16.78 22.03
C GLY A 143 6.51 15.46 21.44
N ARG A 144 5.82 14.85 20.47
CA ARG A 144 6.25 13.61 19.81
C ARG A 144 6.44 13.78 18.30
N THR A 145 7.51 13.21 17.75
CA THR A 145 7.85 13.23 16.32
C THR A 145 6.97 12.32 15.43
N LYS A 146 6.14 11.46 16.01
CA LYS A 146 5.22 10.55 15.28
C LYS A 146 3.78 10.88 15.60
N ALA A 147 3.09 11.52 14.67
CA ALA A 147 1.67 11.84 14.77
C ALA A 147 0.79 10.58 14.73
N GLN A 148 -0.13 10.45 15.68
CA GLN A 148 -1.25 9.50 15.57
C GLN A 148 -2.28 10.04 14.57
N GLY A 149 -2.73 9.21 13.63
CA GLY A 149 -3.78 9.57 12.67
C GLY A 149 -5.14 9.68 13.37
N ALA A 150 -5.92 10.70 13.00
CA ALA A 150 -7.27 10.93 13.53
C ALA A 150 -8.35 10.74 12.44
N SER A 151 -8.02 10.11 11.30
CA SER A 151 -8.98 9.85 10.21
C SER A 151 -9.74 8.56 10.50
N THR A 152 -11.06 8.60 10.41
CA THR A 152 -11.96 7.45 10.58
C THR A 152 -12.07 6.62 9.30
N ILE A 153 -12.65 5.42 9.39
CA ILE A 153 -12.94 4.56 8.23
C ILE A 153 -13.85 5.30 7.24
N THR A 154 -14.91 5.98 7.70
CA THR A 154 -15.81 6.75 6.81
C THR A 154 -15.07 7.87 6.09
N MET A 155 -14.17 8.59 6.76
CA MET A 155 -13.30 9.60 6.12
C MET A 155 -12.40 8.98 5.03
N GLN A 156 -11.89 7.78 5.29
CA GLN A 156 -11.06 7.07 4.32
C GLN A 156 -11.88 6.61 3.10
N VAL A 157 -13.12 6.15 3.29
CA VAL A 157 -14.06 5.84 2.20
C VAL A 157 -14.34 7.10 1.37
N ALA A 158 -14.71 8.20 2.02
CA ALA A 158 -14.96 9.47 1.35
C ALA A 158 -13.78 9.91 0.48
N ARG A 159 -12.56 9.81 1.03
CA ARG A 159 -11.33 10.15 0.33
C ARG A 159 -11.03 9.23 -0.84
N ASN A 160 -11.13 7.93 -0.66
CA ASN A 160 -10.68 6.94 -1.65
C ASN A 160 -11.64 6.80 -2.82
N VAL A 161 -12.94 7.07 -2.61
CA VAL A 161 -13.96 6.90 -3.65
C VAL A 161 -14.21 8.19 -4.45
N TYR A 162 -14.13 9.35 -3.79
CA TYR A 162 -14.63 10.59 -4.39
C TYR A 162 -13.60 11.70 -4.57
N LEU A 163 -12.43 11.61 -3.93
CA LEU A 163 -11.49 12.73 -3.89
C LEU A 163 -10.19 12.41 -4.64
N SER A 164 -9.61 13.44 -5.26
CA SER A 164 -8.30 13.34 -5.91
C SER A 164 -7.16 13.11 -4.90
N ALA A 165 -6.01 12.61 -5.38
CA ALA A 165 -4.85 12.32 -4.56
C ALA A 165 -4.15 13.58 -3.98
N GLU A 166 -4.48 14.79 -4.46
CA GLU A 166 -3.84 16.03 -4.03
C GLU A 166 -4.14 16.36 -2.56
N LYS A 167 -3.10 16.71 -1.82
CA LYS A 167 -3.19 17.04 -0.39
C LYS A 167 -3.44 18.54 -0.20
N THR A 168 -4.71 18.97 -0.22
CA THR A 168 -5.10 20.35 0.02
C THR A 168 -6.02 20.49 1.23
N TYR A 169 -6.07 21.68 1.84
CA TYR A 169 -7.03 21.97 2.92
C TYR A 169 -8.47 21.86 2.44
N THR A 170 -8.74 22.32 1.21
CA THR A 170 -10.05 22.22 0.56
C THR A 170 -10.50 20.77 0.49
N ARG A 171 -9.63 19.86 0.05
CA ARG A 171 -9.93 18.42 0.04
C ARG A 171 -10.32 17.89 1.43
N LYS A 172 -9.66 18.37 2.51
CA LYS A 172 -10.00 17.91 3.87
C LYS A 172 -11.40 18.37 4.31
N ILE A 173 -11.85 19.52 3.88
CA ILE A 173 -13.22 20.00 4.11
C ILE A 173 -14.21 19.09 3.35
N TYR A 174 -13.97 18.82 2.07
CA TYR A 174 -14.81 17.91 1.28
C TYR A 174 -14.84 16.50 1.88
N GLU A 175 -13.71 15.97 2.37
CA GLU A 175 -13.63 14.69 3.05
C GLU A 175 -14.57 14.62 4.27
N ILE A 176 -14.59 15.67 5.11
CA ILE A 176 -15.47 15.76 6.29
C ILE A 176 -16.94 15.85 5.87
N LEU A 177 -17.26 16.67 4.86
CA LEU A 177 -18.64 16.84 4.37
C LEU A 177 -19.20 15.56 3.77
N LEU A 178 -18.39 14.90 2.92
CA LEU A 178 -18.75 13.60 2.35
C LEU A 178 -18.90 12.53 3.43
N THR A 179 -18.10 12.59 4.49
CA THR A 179 -18.23 11.70 5.64
C THR A 179 -19.61 11.79 6.28
N PHE A 180 -20.11 12.99 6.54
CA PHE A 180 -21.46 13.19 7.09
C PHE A 180 -22.55 12.75 6.11
N LYS A 181 -22.38 13.03 4.81
CA LYS A 181 -23.32 12.60 3.78
C LYS A 181 -23.39 11.07 3.69
N LEU A 182 -22.24 10.38 3.73
CA LEU A 182 -22.14 8.90 3.73
C LEU A 182 -22.81 8.29 4.97
N GLU A 183 -22.54 8.83 6.17
CA GLU A 183 -23.16 8.33 7.42
C GLU A 183 -24.67 8.56 7.47
N HIS A 184 -25.19 9.55 6.74
CA HIS A 184 -26.64 9.79 6.66
C HIS A 184 -27.32 8.83 5.68
N MET A 185 -26.64 8.41 4.61
CA MET A 185 -27.23 7.62 3.52
C MET A 185 -26.96 6.11 3.66
N LEU A 186 -25.88 5.72 4.33
CA LEU A 186 -25.42 4.34 4.43
C LEU A 186 -25.35 3.87 5.89
N THR A 187 -25.63 2.60 6.09
CA THR A 187 -25.40 1.96 7.40
C THR A 187 -23.90 1.76 7.64
N LYS A 188 -23.50 1.60 8.90
CA LYS A 188 -22.13 1.29 9.29
C LYS A 188 -21.59 0.05 8.57
N ASP A 189 -22.39 -0.99 8.43
CA ASP A 189 -22.01 -2.21 7.74
C ASP A 189 -21.77 -1.97 6.25
N GLN A 190 -22.58 -1.14 5.59
CA GLN A 190 -22.37 -0.77 4.19
C GLN A 190 -21.09 0.06 4.01
N ILE A 191 -20.82 1.01 4.91
CA ILE A 191 -19.58 1.81 4.88
C ILE A 191 -18.37 0.90 5.08
N LEU A 192 -18.42 -0.02 6.04
CA LEU A 192 -17.34 -0.98 6.27
C LEU A 192 -17.16 -1.93 5.09
N GLU A 193 -18.24 -2.40 4.46
CA GLU A 193 -18.18 -3.22 3.24
C GLU A 193 -17.47 -2.50 2.11
N ILE A 194 -17.82 -1.24 1.86
CA ILE A 194 -17.17 -0.41 0.84
C ILE A 194 -15.68 -0.28 1.16
N TYR A 195 -15.33 0.06 2.42
CA TYR A 195 -13.93 0.15 2.83
C TYR A 195 -13.16 -1.14 2.58
N MET A 196 -13.70 -2.27 3.06
CA MET A 196 -13.07 -3.59 2.99
C MET A 196 -12.85 -4.07 1.56
N ASN A 197 -13.65 -3.60 0.61
CA ASN A 197 -13.56 -3.96 -0.81
C ASN A 197 -12.79 -2.93 -1.67
N GLN A 198 -12.63 -1.67 -1.18
CA GLN A 198 -12.09 -0.58 -2.00
C GLN A 198 -10.65 -0.21 -1.69
N ILE A 199 -10.18 -0.47 -0.46
CA ILE A 199 -8.88 -0.01 -0.01
C ILE A 199 -7.73 -0.65 -0.80
N PHE A 200 -6.78 0.17 -1.26
CA PHE A 200 -5.57 -0.32 -1.92
C PHE A 200 -4.59 -0.91 -0.90
N LEU A 201 -4.15 -2.13 -1.12
CA LEU A 201 -3.31 -2.90 -0.21
C LEU A 201 -1.95 -3.31 -0.82
N GLY A 202 -1.56 -2.65 -1.92
CA GLY A 202 -0.33 -3.02 -2.64
C GLY A 202 -0.54 -4.19 -3.59
N ASN A 203 0.49 -4.52 -4.38
CA ASN A 203 0.47 -5.64 -5.33
C ASN A 203 -0.74 -5.65 -6.29
N ARG A 204 -1.25 -4.45 -6.65
CA ARG A 204 -2.49 -4.21 -7.42
C ARG A 204 -3.75 -4.78 -6.74
N ALA A 205 -3.68 -5.18 -5.46
CA ALA A 205 -4.81 -5.71 -4.73
C ALA A 205 -5.65 -4.56 -4.13
N TYR A 206 -6.91 -4.53 -4.49
CA TYR A 206 -7.92 -3.66 -3.92
C TYR A 206 -8.92 -4.50 -3.14
N GLY A 207 -9.07 -4.18 -1.85
CA GLY A 207 -9.86 -4.95 -0.89
C GLY A 207 -9.12 -6.15 -0.31
N PHE A 208 -9.59 -6.56 0.87
CA PHE A 208 -8.91 -7.57 1.68
C PHE A 208 -8.99 -8.97 1.09
N ALA A 209 -10.05 -9.30 0.35
CA ALA A 209 -10.16 -10.60 -0.32
C ALA A 209 -9.11 -10.78 -1.42
N ALA A 210 -8.93 -9.75 -2.26
CA ALA A 210 -7.88 -9.77 -3.28
C ALA A 210 -6.48 -9.77 -2.65
N ALA A 211 -6.28 -9.07 -1.53
CA ALA A 211 -5.02 -9.07 -0.80
C ALA A 211 -4.70 -10.43 -0.16
N SER A 212 -5.69 -11.12 0.42
CA SER A 212 -5.52 -12.48 0.96
C SER A 212 -5.01 -13.46 -0.10
N GLU A 213 -5.60 -13.43 -1.29
CA GLU A 213 -5.14 -14.26 -2.41
C GLU A 213 -3.76 -13.84 -2.93
N ALA A 214 -3.50 -12.52 -2.99
CA ALA A 214 -2.24 -11.99 -3.51
C ALA A 214 -1.05 -12.30 -2.59
N TYR A 215 -1.23 -12.20 -1.27
CA TYR A 215 -0.15 -12.34 -0.29
C TYR A 215 -0.05 -13.76 0.29
N PHE A 216 -1.18 -14.45 0.49
CA PHE A 216 -1.18 -15.78 1.14
C PHE A 216 -1.68 -16.90 0.22
N GLY A 217 -2.34 -16.57 -0.87
CA GLY A 217 -2.86 -17.54 -1.85
C GLY A 217 -4.05 -18.32 -1.35
N LYS A 218 -4.82 -17.77 -0.44
CA LYS A 218 -6.01 -18.41 0.11
C LYS A 218 -7.19 -17.42 0.20
N PRO A 219 -8.42 -17.97 0.20
CA PRO A 219 -9.62 -17.15 0.36
C PRO A 219 -9.62 -16.39 1.68
N LEU A 220 -10.24 -15.20 1.71
CA LEU A 220 -10.32 -14.36 2.90
C LEU A 220 -10.94 -15.06 4.12
N LYS A 221 -11.88 -15.98 3.89
CA LYS A 221 -12.56 -16.75 4.96
C LYS A 221 -11.63 -17.66 5.77
N ASP A 222 -10.47 -18.01 5.20
CA ASP A 222 -9.53 -19.01 5.76
C ASP A 222 -8.29 -18.35 6.40
N ILE A 223 -8.29 -17.00 6.57
CA ILE A 223 -7.15 -16.29 7.16
C ILE A 223 -7.09 -16.46 8.69
N SER A 224 -5.88 -16.50 9.22
CA SER A 224 -5.60 -16.51 10.65
C SER A 224 -5.65 -15.10 11.25
N ILE A 225 -5.60 -15.00 12.60
CA ILE A 225 -5.46 -13.71 13.32
C ILE A 225 -4.16 -13.00 12.90
N ALA A 226 -3.07 -13.74 12.78
CA ALA A 226 -1.76 -13.20 12.40
C ALA A 226 -1.77 -12.64 10.98
N GLU A 227 -2.39 -13.34 10.04
CA GLU A 227 -2.53 -12.89 8.66
C GLU A 227 -3.50 -11.70 8.53
N ALA A 228 -4.63 -11.72 9.25
CA ALA A 228 -5.55 -10.59 9.29
C ALA A 228 -4.86 -9.31 9.82
N ALA A 229 -4.06 -9.44 10.87
CA ALA A 229 -3.27 -8.34 11.40
C ALA A 229 -2.21 -7.84 10.39
N MET A 230 -1.59 -8.73 9.62
CA MET A 230 -0.64 -8.34 8.57
C MET A 230 -1.32 -7.54 7.46
N LEU A 231 -2.48 -8.01 6.96
CA LEU A 231 -3.26 -7.28 5.95
C LEU A 231 -3.78 -5.94 6.47
N ALA A 232 -4.25 -5.88 7.71
CA ALA A 232 -4.73 -4.63 8.33
C ALA A 232 -3.61 -3.60 8.53
N GLY A 233 -2.34 -3.99 8.40
CA GLY A 233 -1.19 -3.09 8.42
C GLY A 233 -0.96 -2.32 7.13
N LEU A 234 -1.46 -2.82 6.01
CA LEU A 234 -1.17 -2.31 4.67
C LEU A 234 -1.80 -0.93 4.35
N PRO A 235 -3.04 -0.60 4.76
CA PRO A 235 -3.69 0.65 4.38
C PRO A 235 -2.86 1.90 4.69
N LYS A 236 -2.09 1.88 5.76
CA LYS A 236 -1.25 3.01 6.19
C LYS A 236 -0.17 3.37 5.18
N ALA A 237 0.52 2.39 4.62
CA ALA A 237 1.57 2.55 3.62
C ALA A 237 1.81 1.21 2.90
N PRO A 238 1.04 0.91 1.84
CA PRO A 238 1.05 -0.40 1.18
C PRO A 238 2.41 -0.85 0.67
N SER A 239 3.25 0.08 0.20
CA SER A 239 4.60 -0.24 -0.27
C SER A 239 5.56 -0.50 0.90
N ALA A 240 5.50 0.33 1.97
CA ALA A 240 6.43 0.24 3.09
C ALA A 240 6.18 -0.98 4.00
N PHE A 241 4.93 -1.44 4.10
CA PHE A 241 4.53 -2.59 4.91
C PHE A 241 4.21 -3.83 4.07
N ASN A 242 4.61 -3.84 2.80
CA ASN A 242 4.44 -4.99 1.91
C ASN A 242 5.24 -6.19 2.46
N PRO A 243 4.59 -7.31 2.81
CA PRO A 243 5.28 -8.45 3.41
C PRO A 243 6.20 -9.19 2.43
N ILE A 244 6.02 -9.02 1.13
CA ILE A 244 6.90 -9.58 0.09
C ILE A 244 8.19 -8.76 -0.01
N VAL A 245 8.06 -7.41 0.02
CA VAL A 245 9.18 -6.50 -0.22
C VAL A 245 9.92 -6.15 1.07
N ASN A 246 9.16 -5.93 2.17
CA ASN A 246 9.69 -5.48 3.46
C ASN A 246 9.18 -6.36 4.63
N PRO A 247 9.52 -7.66 4.68
CA PRO A 247 8.96 -8.59 5.68
C PRO A 247 9.26 -8.18 7.13
N LYS A 248 10.42 -7.60 7.44
CA LYS A 248 10.76 -7.12 8.80
C LYS A 248 9.81 -5.99 9.22
N ARG A 249 9.58 -4.99 8.36
CA ARG A 249 8.65 -3.87 8.63
C ARG A 249 7.20 -4.35 8.70
N ALA A 250 6.81 -5.28 7.82
CA ALA A 250 5.50 -5.91 7.85
C ALA A 250 5.26 -6.67 9.16
N LYS A 251 6.23 -7.47 9.61
CA LYS A 251 6.18 -8.22 10.88
C LYS A 251 6.07 -7.27 12.08
N SER A 252 6.88 -6.23 12.14
CA SER A 252 6.80 -5.23 13.22
C SER A 252 5.43 -4.55 13.27
N ARG A 253 4.85 -4.23 12.11
CA ARG A 253 3.52 -3.64 12.00
C ARG A 253 2.43 -4.62 12.42
N GLN A 254 2.52 -5.89 11.99
CA GLN A 254 1.64 -6.97 12.39
C GLN A 254 1.60 -7.15 13.91
N LEU A 255 2.76 -7.25 14.56
CA LEU A 255 2.86 -7.41 16.02
C LEU A 255 2.16 -6.26 16.74
N TYR A 256 2.38 -5.02 16.30
CA TYR A 256 1.69 -3.85 16.83
C TYR A 256 0.17 -3.94 16.69
N ILE A 257 -0.34 -4.47 15.56
CA ILE A 257 -1.78 -4.59 15.33
C ILE A 257 -2.38 -5.70 16.23
N ILE A 258 -1.68 -6.81 16.40
CA ILE A 258 -2.11 -7.87 17.35
C ILE A 258 -2.24 -7.31 18.77
N GLU A 259 -1.30 -6.46 19.21
CA GLU A 259 -1.40 -5.76 20.49
C GLU A 259 -2.63 -4.84 20.54
N ARG A 260 -2.88 -4.09 19.47
CA ARG A 260 -4.08 -3.24 19.40
C ARG A 260 -5.39 -4.05 19.41
N MET A 261 -5.42 -5.24 18.78
CA MET A 261 -6.57 -6.14 18.83
C MET A 261 -6.81 -6.64 20.26
N GLU A 262 -5.76 -6.98 21.00
CA GLU A 262 -5.82 -7.37 22.40
C GLU A 262 -6.28 -6.20 23.29
N ASP A 263 -5.65 -5.03 23.20
CA ASP A 263 -5.98 -3.82 23.97
C ASP A 263 -7.43 -3.37 23.80
N ASN A 264 -8.01 -3.56 22.62
CA ASN A 264 -9.39 -3.21 22.33
C ASN A 264 -10.39 -4.36 22.62
N GLY A 265 -9.92 -5.51 23.13
CA GLY A 265 -10.76 -6.64 23.50
C GLY A 265 -11.34 -7.44 22.32
N PHE A 266 -10.77 -7.31 21.12
CA PHE A 266 -11.18 -8.08 19.95
C PHE A 266 -10.66 -9.53 19.98
N ILE A 267 -9.53 -9.74 20.64
CA ILE A 267 -8.95 -11.06 20.87
C ILE A 267 -8.51 -11.20 22.34
N THR A 268 -8.43 -12.44 22.81
CA THR A 268 -7.91 -12.76 24.15
C THR A 268 -6.38 -12.72 24.17
N SER A 269 -5.78 -12.58 25.37
CA SER A 269 -4.32 -12.64 25.53
C SER A 269 -3.71 -13.97 25.05
N ALA A 270 -4.42 -15.10 25.23
CA ALA A 270 -3.98 -16.40 24.72
C ALA A 270 -3.94 -16.41 23.17
N GLN A 271 -4.96 -15.84 22.51
CA GLN A 271 -4.99 -15.69 21.05
C GLN A 271 -3.89 -14.75 20.55
N ALA A 272 -3.63 -13.65 21.28
CA ALA A 272 -2.57 -12.71 20.94
C ALA A 272 -1.19 -13.39 20.99
N VAL A 273 -0.90 -14.17 22.02
CA VAL A 273 0.35 -14.94 22.16
C VAL A 273 0.49 -15.92 20.99
N ALA A 274 -0.55 -16.70 20.69
CA ALA A 274 -0.52 -17.65 19.57
C ALA A 274 -0.29 -16.96 18.23
N ALA A 275 -1.00 -15.84 17.96
CA ALA A 275 -0.86 -15.09 16.71
C ALA A 275 0.53 -14.44 16.56
N LYS A 276 1.15 -13.96 17.65
CA LYS A 276 2.52 -13.41 17.63
C LYS A 276 3.56 -14.48 17.29
N ALA A 277 3.33 -15.72 17.74
CA ALA A 277 4.21 -16.87 17.50
C ALA A 277 4.00 -17.53 16.13
N GLU A 278 2.87 -17.26 15.47
CA GLU A 278 2.55 -17.85 14.17
C GLU A 278 3.53 -17.40 13.09
N GLU A 279 4.09 -18.37 12.38
CA GLU A 279 4.94 -18.14 11.22
C GLU A 279 4.08 -18.03 9.96
N ILE A 280 4.02 -16.84 9.35
CA ILE A 280 3.22 -16.59 8.16
C ILE A 280 4.02 -16.93 6.91
N VAL A 281 3.45 -17.79 6.09
CA VAL A 281 3.99 -18.10 4.76
C VAL A 281 3.43 -17.08 3.76
N VAL A 282 4.25 -16.11 3.40
CA VAL A 282 3.93 -15.14 2.36
C VAL A 282 4.33 -15.72 1.00
N LYS A 283 3.45 -15.62 0.01
CA LYS A 283 3.82 -15.93 -1.38
C LYS A 283 4.91 -14.98 -1.84
N THR A 284 6.15 -15.46 -1.86
CA THR A 284 7.31 -14.68 -2.31
C THR A 284 7.35 -14.63 -3.84
N GLY A 285 7.20 -13.44 -4.36
CA GLY A 285 7.44 -13.10 -5.76
C GLY A 285 6.20 -13.09 -6.67
N PRO A 286 6.20 -12.25 -7.68
CA PRO A 286 5.29 -12.38 -8.80
C PRO A 286 5.70 -13.64 -9.57
N GLY A 287 5.17 -14.82 -9.17
CA GLY A 287 5.45 -16.04 -9.91
C GLY A 287 5.71 -17.33 -9.13
N ALA A 288 5.82 -17.33 -7.80
CA ALA A 288 5.88 -18.59 -7.06
C ALA A 288 4.59 -19.38 -7.29
N GLY A 289 4.62 -20.36 -8.20
CA GLY A 289 3.48 -21.12 -8.68
C GLY A 289 2.72 -20.50 -9.86
N ARG A 290 3.15 -19.38 -10.42
CA ARG A 290 2.54 -18.75 -11.59
C ARG A 290 3.12 -19.34 -12.88
N VAL A 291 2.26 -19.67 -13.82
CA VAL A 291 2.69 -20.01 -15.19
C VAL A 291 3.11 -18.71 -15.88
N HIS A 292 4.38 -18.62 -16.29
CA HIS A 292 4.90 -17.47 -17.06
C HIS A 292 4.36 -17.51 -18.49
N ALA A 293 3.26 -16.82 -18.73
CA ALA A 293 2.56 -16.75 -20.01
C ALA A 293 2.18 -15.31 -20.38
N GLU A 294 2.94 -14.34 -19.91
CA GLU A 294 2.65 -12.92 -20.02
C GLU A 294 2.50 -12.49 -21.49
N PHE A 295 3.33 -13.01 -22.39
CA PHE A 295 3.28 -12.72 -23.83
C PHE A 295 1.98 -13.20 -24.48
N ILE A 296 1.52 -14.41 -24.16
CA ILE A 296 0.25 -14.92 -24.69
C ILE A 296 -0.95 -14.23 -24.04
N ALA A 297 -0.87 -13.96 -22.73
CA ALA A 297 -1.92 -13.24 -22.02
C ALA A 297 -2.12 -11.82 -22.60
N GLU A 298 -1.02 -11.12 -22.91
CA GLU A 298 -1.06 -9.81 -23.58
C GLU A 298 -1.62 -9.89 -25.00
N THR A 299 -1.24 -10.92 -25.77
CA THR A 299 -1.82 -11.16 -27.10
C THR A 299 -3.33 -11.34 -27.02
N VAL A 300 -3.81 -12.15 -26.06
CA VAL A 300 -5.25 -12.35 -25.82
C VAL A 300 -5.91 -11.05 -25.42
N ARG A 301 -5.29 -10.26 -24.53
CA ARG A 301 -5.83 -8.97 -24.14
C ARG A 301 -6.05 -8.04 -25.33
N GLN A 302 -5.07 -7.97 -26.23
CA GLN A 302 -5.18 -7.15 -27.45
C GLN A 302 -6.30 -7.63 -28.38
N LEU A 303 -6.46 -8.95 -28.57
CA LEU A 303 -7.53 -9.52 -29.38
C LEU A 303 -8.91 -9.22 -28.78
N VAL A 304 -9.06 -9.36 -27.47
CA VAL A 304 -10.33 -9.06 -26.78
C VAL A 304 -10.61 -7.57 -26.80
N PHE A 305 -9.58 -6.72 -26.61
CA PHE A 305 -9.74 -5.27 -26.69
C PHE A 305 -10.15 -4.79 -28.08
N ASN A 306 -9.60 -5.37 -29.14
CA ASN A 306 -10.02 -5.05 -30.52
C ASN A 306 -11.50 -5.38 -30.78
N GLN A 307 -12.06 -6.37 -30.06
CA GLN A 307 -13.45 -6.77 -30.22
C GLN A 307 -14.43 -6.02 -29.30
N TYR A 308 -14.03 -5.73 -28.05
CA TYR A 308 -14.93 -5.19 -27.01
C TYR A 308 -14.54 -3.79 -26.53
N GLY A 309 -13.42 -3.20 -27.00
CA GLY A 309 -12.93 -1.91 -26.54
C GLY A 309 -12.75 -1.85 -25.02
N ASP A 310 -13.14 -0.74 -24.40
CA ASP A 310 -13.02 -0.51 -22.96
C ASP A 310 -13.82 -1.50 -22.10
N GLN A 311 -14.85 -2.14 -22.69
CA GLN A 311 -15.64 -3.16 -22.00
C GLN A 311 -14.79 -4.40 -21.64
N THR A 312 -13.66 -4.60 -22.30
CA THR A 312 -12.67 -5.64 -21.97
C THR A 312 -12.28 -5.63 -20.49
N TYR A 313 -12.20 -4.45 -19.88
CA TYR A 313 -11.70 -4.25 -18.50
C TYR A 313 -12.82 -4.07 -17.47
N THR A 314 -14.08 -4.16 -17.88
CA THR A 314 -15.20 -3.87 -17.00
C THR A 314 -16.26 -4.97 -16.94
N ARG A 315 -16.30 -5.88 -17.93
CA ARG A 315 -17.33 -6.92 -18.05
C ARG A 315 -17.03 -8.23 -17.32
N GLY A 316 -15.79 -8.41 -16.81
CA GLY A 316 -15.40 -9.67 -16.16
C GLY A 316 -15.31 -10.85 -17.13
N LEU A 317 -14.80 -10.60 -18.33
CA LEU A 317 -14.64 -11.65 -19.35
C LEU A 317 -13.63 -12.69 -18.89
N ASN A 318 -13.98 -13.98 -19.09
CA ASN A 318 -13.09 -15.10 -18.89
C ASN A 318 -12.74 -15.70 -20.26
N VAL A 319 -11.46 -15.75 -20.60
CA VAL A 319 -10.96 -16.28 -21.86
C VAL A 319 -10.10 -17.50 -21.62
N TYR A 320 -10.42 -18.60 -22.27
CA TYR A 320 -9.65 -19.84 -22.19
C TYR A 320 -8.82 -19.99 -23.46
N THR A 321 -7.52 -20.19 -23.30
CA THR A 321 -6.57 -20.39 -24.40
C THR A 321 -6.36 -21.88 -24.69
N THR A 322 -5.62 -22.20 -25.74
CA THR A 322 -5.20 -23.58 -26.06
C THR A 322 -3.92 -23.99 -25.32
N LEU A 323 -3.31 -23.08 -24.57
CA LEU A 323 -2.06 -23.25 -23.87
C LEU A 323 -2.20 -24.25 -22.71
N LEU A 324 -1.22 -25.13 -22.55
CA LEU A 324 -1.12 -26.03 -21.41
C LEU A 324 -0.12 -25.50 -20.38
N ALA A 325 -0.53 -25.42 -19.12
CA ALA A 325 0.28 -24.81 -18.04
C ALA A 325 1.63 -25.54 -17.86
N ALA A 326 1.64 -26.88 -17.97
CA ALA A 326 2.85 -27.67 -17.85
C ALA A 326 3.84 -27.42 -19.00
N ASP A 327 3.35 -27.40 -20.25
CA ASP A 327 4.16 -27.15 -21.44
C ASP A 327 4.73 -25.75 -21.44
N GLN A 328 3.93 -24.75 -21.07
CA GLN A 328 4.34 -23.36 -20.93
C GLN A 328 5.45 -23.21 -19.89
N THR A 329 5.32 -23.85 -18.73
CA THR A 329 6.31 -23.82 -17.67
C THR A 329 7.64 -24.44 -18.13
N ALA A 330 7.58 -25.57 -18.84
CA ALA A 330 8.75 -26.24 -19.40
C ALA A 330 9.45 -25.35 -20.46
N ALA A 331 8.67 -24.76 -21.37
CA ALA A 331 9.17 -23.86 -22.41
C ALA A 331 9.86 -22.62 -21.80
N TYR A 332 9.22 -21.98 -20.81
CA TYR A 332 9.79 -20.82 -20.13
C TYR A 332 11.13 -21.14 -19.46
N LYS A 333 11.21 -22.25 -18.71
CA LYS A 333 12.44 -22.70 -18.06
C LYS A 333 13.55 -23.03 -19.08
N ALA A 334 13.19 -23.71 -20.17
CA ALA A 334 14.14 -24.10 -21.20
C ALA A 334 14.71 -22.88 -21.95
N LEU A 335 13.85 -21.92 -22.31
CA LEU A 335 14.28 -20.70 -22.97
C LEU A 335 15.22 -19.88 -22.09
N ARG A 336 14.82 -19.61 -20.83
CA ARG A 336 15.65 -18.88 -19.85
C ARG A 336 17.01 -19.56 -19.68
N LYS A 337 17.00 -20.86 -19.48
CA LYS A 337 18.24 -21.63 -19.36
C LYS A 337 19.13 -21.45 -20.60
N GLY A 338 18.56 -21.59 -21.80
CA GLY A 338 19.30 -21.43 -23.06
C GLY A 338 19.93 -20.02 -23.21
N ILE A 339 19.17 -18.99 -22.87
CA ILE A 339 19.64 -17.59 -22.88
C ILE A 339 20.76 -17.39 -21.84
N MET A 340 20.61 -17.88 -20.61
CA MET A 340 21.61 -17.77 -19.56
C MET A 340 22.88 -18.59 -19.86
N ASP A 341 22.74 -19.76 -20.49
CA ASP A 341 23.89 -20.56 -20.95
C ASP A 341 24.67 -19.83 -22.07
N TYR A 342 23.99 -19.06 -22.90
CA TYR A 342 24.63 -18.17 -23.87
C TYR A 342 25.32 -17.01 -23.17
N GLU A 343 24.65 -16.33 -22.21
CA GLU A 343 25.13 -15.18 -21.48
C GLU A 343 26.42 -15.48 -20.68
N ARG A 344 26.52 -16.67 -20.11
CA ARG A 344 27.75 -17.13 -19.42
C ARG A 344 29.01 -17.12 -20.28
N ARG A 345 28.86 -17.15 -21.58
CA ARG A 345 29.98 -17.09 -22.54
C ARG A 345 30.34 -15.68 -22.96
N GLN A 346 29.55 -14.70 -22.56
CA GLN A 346 29.76 -13.30 -22.86
C GLN A 346 30.71 -12.65 -21.85
N ILE A 347 31.31 -11.52 -22.26
CA ILE A 347 32.18 -10.72 -21.39
C ILE A 347 31.33 -10.13 -20.25
N TYR A 348 31.85 -10.17 -19.05
CA TYR A 348 31.23 -9.50 -17.90
C TYR A 348 31.22 -7.99 -18.09
N ARG A 349 30.03 -7.37 -18.02
CA ARG A 349 29.83 -5.94 -18.31
C ARG A 349 30.02 -5.04 -17.08
N GLY A 350 30.19 -5.64 -15.89
CA GLY A 350 30.37 -4.92 -14.64
C GLY A 350 29.10 -4.90 -13.75
N PRO A 351 29.21 -4.27 -12.59
CA PRO A 351 28.07 -4.01 -11.70
C PRO A 351 27.03 -3.11 -12.38
N GLU A 352 25.74 -3.30 -12.07
CA GLU A 352 24.67 -2.46 -12.62
C GLU A 352 24.75 -1.02 -12.11
N LYS A 353 25.08 -0.85 -10.84
CA LYS A 353 25.28 0.45 -10.18
C LYS A 353 26.15 0.29 -8.92
N PHE A 354 26.54 1.41 -8.35
CA PHE A 354 27.21 1.44 -7.05
C PHE A 354 26.32 2.12 -6.03
N VAL A 355 26.17 1.46 -4.88
CA VAL A 355 25.41 1.94 -3.72
C VAL A 355 26.40 2.55 -2.72
N ASP A 356 26.11 3.74 -2.24
CA ASP A 356 26.91 4.35 -1.17
C ASP A 356 26.51 3.72 0.17
N LEU A 357 27.42 2.90 0.70
CA LEU A 357 27.17 2.15 1.93
C LEU A 357 27.73 2.90 3.15
N PRO A 358 26.88 3.30 4.10
CA PRO A 358 27.29 3.92 5.36
C PRO A 358 28.28 3.06 6.15
N LYS A 359 28.91 3.67 7.18
CA LYS A 359 29.79 2.93 8.10
C LYS A 359 29.01 2.18 9.20
N ASP A 360 27.83 2.68 9.56
CA ASP A 360 26.96 2.08 10.57
C ASP A 360 26.25 0.85 9.99
N ALA A 361 26.41 -0.31 10.64
CA ALA A 361 25.86 -1.58 10.18
C ALA A 361 24.32 -1.58 9.99
N ARG A 362 23.58 -0.87 10.84
CA ARG A 362 22.11 -0.75 10.72
C ARG A 362 21.70 0.05 9.50
N GLN A 363 22.42 1.15 9.23
CA GLN A 363 22.17 1.99 8.05
C GLN A 363 22.60 1.29 6.74
N VAL A 364 23.57 0.37 6.81
CA VAL A 364 23.97 -0.47 5.67
C VAL A 364 22.82 -1.37 5.21
N GLU A 365 22.13 -2.04 6.15
CA GLU A 365 20.97 -2.88 5.79
C GLU A 365 19.85 -2.07 5.11
N ASP A 366 19.49 -0.91 5.67
CA ASP A 366 18.47 -0.05 5.09
C ASP A 366 18.87 0.44 3.68
N ALA A 367 20.14 0.85 3.48
CA ALA A 367 20.64 1.30 2.18
C ALA A 367 20.65 0.17 1.13
N ILE A 368 20.94 -1.05 1.54
CA ILE A 368 20.88 -2.23 0.66
C ILE A 368 19.43 -2.55 0.30
N ASP A 369 18.52 -2.60 1.27
CA ASP A 369 17.11 -2.90 1.00
C ASP A 369 16.47 -1.86 0.07
N ASP A 370 16.80 -0.58 0.22
CA ASP A 370 16.34 0.49 -0.67
C ASP A 370 16.92 0.31 -2.09
N ALA A 371 18.22 0.01 -2.22
CA ALA A 371 18.86 -0.20 -3.52
C ALA A 371 18.33 -1.45 -4.26
N LEU A 372 18.02 -2.52 -3.53
CA LEU A 372 17.46 -3.76 -4.09
C LEU A 372 15.97 -3.62 -4.44
N THR A 373 15.26 -2.71 -3.79
CA THR A 373 13.88 -2.36 -4.18
C THR A 373 13.84 -1.72 -5.57
N ASP A 374 14.84 -0.87 -5.90
CA ASP A 374 14.98 -0.26 -7.22
C ASP A 374 15.53 -1.22 -8.29
N SER A 375 16.16 -2.31 -7.86
CA SER A 375 16.77 -3.31 -8.75
C SER A 375 16.31 -4.71 -8.34
N PRO A 376 15.01 -5.05 -8.53
CA PRO A 376 14.42 -6.29 -8.03
C PRO A 376 15.02 -7.53 -8.70
N ASP A 377 14.81 -8.67 -8.06
CA ASP A 377 15.14 -9.97 -8.63
C ASP A 377 14.39 -10.20 -9.94
N ASN A 378 15.04 -10.88 -10.87
CA ASN A 378 14.45 -11.33 -12.12
C ASN A 378 14.41 -12.87 -12.14
N GLY A 379 13.40 -13.41 -11.45
CA GLY A 379 13.26 -14.87 -11.30
C GLY A 379 14.48 -15.50 -10.61
N ASP A 380 15.19 -16.33 -11.36
CA ASP A 380 16.40 -17.02 -10.92
C ASP A 380 17.69 -16.17 -10.98
N VAL A 381 17.62 -14.99 -11.58
CA VAL A 381 18.71 -13.99 -11.61
C VAL A 381 18.43 -12.93 -10.54
N MET A 382 19.10 -13.06 -9.41
CA MET A 382 18.82 -12.30 -8.19
C MET A 382 19.79 -11.15 -8.00
N SER A 383 19.34 -10.09 -7.33
CA SER A 383 20.15 -8.92 -7.00
C SER A 383 20.88 -9.08 -5.66
N ALA A 384 22.12 -8.59 -5.61
CA ALA A 384 22.88 -8.52 -4.36
C ALA A 384 23.83 -7.30 -4.36
N VAL A 385 24.07 -6.73 -3.19
CA VAL A 385 25.04 -5.64 -3.00
C VAL A 385 26.29 -6.17 -2.32
N VAL A 386 27.45 -5.91 -2.91
CA VAL A 386 28.74 -6.40 -2.44
C VAL A 386 29.16 -5.67 -1.16
N LEU A 387 29.46 -6.42 -0.12
CA LEU A 387 30.07 -5.93 1.13
C LEU A 387 31.59 -6.01 1.08
N GLU A 388 32.12 -7.13 0.58
CA GLU A 388 33.54 -7.37 0.42
C GLU A 388 33.80 -8.09 -0.89
N ALA A 389 34.88 -7.71 -1.58
CA ALA A 389 35.33 -8.37 -2.79
C ALA A 389 36.84 -8.49 -2.85
N ASN A 390 37.30 -9.69 -3.17
CA ASN A 390 38.68 -9.96 -3.53
C ASN A 390 38.72 -11.03 -4.66
N PRO A 391 39.88 -11.32 -5.27
CA PRO A 391 39.98 -12.27 -6.38
C PRO A 391 39.53 -13.71 -6.07
N LYS A 392 39.42 -14.08 -4.79
CA LYS A 392 39.09 -15.45 -4.34
C LYS A 392 37.71 -15.59 -3.71
N LYS A 393 37.10 -14.45 -3.30
CA LYS A 393 35.87 -14.46 -2.54
C LYS A 393 35.11 -13.14 -2.70
N ILE A 394 33.79 -13.23 -2.82
CA ILE A 394 32.86 -12.11 -2.65
C ILE A 394 31.90 -12.45 -1.53
N ILE A 395 31.67 -11.47 -0.66
CA ILE A 395 30.55 -11.46 0.29
C ILE A 395 29.61 -10.36 -0.17
N ALA A 396 28.36 -10.75 -0.43
CA ALA A 396 27.30 -9.82 -0.83
C ALA A 396 26.07 -10.05 0.06
N MET A 397 25.18 -9.07 0.10
CA MET A 397 23.93 -9.11 0.84
C MET A 397 22.76 -8.92 -0.10
N ARG A 398 21.77 -9.78 0.04
CA ARG A 398 20.48 -9.71 -0.62
C ARG A 398 19.43 -9.11 0.33
N GLN A 399 18.21 -8.93 -0.17
CA GLN A 399 17.08 -8.50 0.66
C GLN A 399 16.97 -9.35 1.93
N ASN A 400 16.46 -8.72 2.99
CA ASN A 400 16.26 -9.34 4.31
C ASN A 400 17.55 -9.81 4.97
N SER A 401 18.68 -9.15 4.66
CA SER A 401 20.00 -9.48 5.21
C SER A 401 20.47 -10.91 4.89
N GLU A 402 19.97 -11.51 3.79
CA GLU A 402 20.48 -12.80 3.31
C GLU A 402 21.92 -12.63 2.84
N SER A 403 22.86 -13.28 3.51
CA SER A 403 24.26 -13.26 3.13
C SER A 403 24.54 -14.24 2.00
N VAL A 404 25.23 -13.78 0.97
CA VAL A 404 25.68 -14.55 -0.19
C VAL A 404 27.19 -14.59 -0.21
N GLU A 405 27.72 -15.79 -0.13
CA GLU A 405 29.16 -16.03 -0.30
C GLU A 405 29.42 -16.70 -1.64
N ILE A 406 30.31 -16.11 -2.45
CA ILE A 406 30.67 -16.61 -3.78
C ILE A 406 32.16 -16.88 -3.81
N THR A 407 32.51 -18.11 -4.16
CA THR A 407 33.92 -18.58 -4.21
C THR A 407 34.14 -19.48 -5.43
N GLY A 408 35.40 -19.74 -5.74
CA GLY A 408 35.79 -20.71 -6.74
C GLY A 408 35.18 -20.48 -8.14
N ASP A 409 34.52 -21.50 -8.67
CA ASP A 409 33.91 -21.45 -10.00
C ASP A 409 32.80 -20.42 -10.13
N GLY A 410 32.14 -20.04 -9.02
CA GLY A 410 31.11 -19.01 -9.00
C GLY A 410 31.63 -17.59 -9.33
N LEU A 411 32.92 -17.35 -9.22
CA LEU A 411 33.58 -16.09 -9.56
C LEU A 411 34.04 -16.02 -11.03
N ARG A 412 34.12 -17.17 -11.73
CA ARG A 412 34.65 -17.24 -13.11
C ARG A 412 33.99 -16.27 -14.08
N PRO A 413 32.64 -16.13 -14.10
CA PRO A 413 32.00 -15.24 -15.06
C PRO A 413 32.42 -13.77 -14.92
N ALA A 414 32.81 -13.33 -13.70
CA ALA A 414 33.14 -11.94 -13.40
C ALA A 414 34.62 -11.73 -13.03
N GLN A 415 35.50 -12.64 -13.41
CA GLN A 415 36.93 -12.59 -13.03
C GLN A 415 37.63 -11.33 -13.54
N SER A 416 37.21 -10.78 -14.71
CA SER A 416 37.70 -9.50 -15.23
C SER A 416 37.40 -8.33 -14.27
N GLY A 417 36.26 -8.34 -13.63
CA GLY A 417 35.85 -7.31 -12.65
C GLY A 417 36.53 -7.45 -11.28
N LEU A 418 37.10 -8.61 -10.98
CA LEU A 418 37.84 -8.90 -9.74
C LEU A 418 39.35 -8.69 -9.88
N ALA A 419 39.83 -8.46 -11.11
CA ALA A 419 41.25 -8.20 -11.35
C ALA A 419 41.69 -6.92 -10.63
N GLU A 420 42.93 -6.90 -10.13
CA GLU A 420 43.48 -5.73 -9.42
C GLU A 420 43.47 -4.46 -10.28
N LYS A 421 43.77 -4.62 -11.57
CA LYS A 421 43.76 -3.56 -12.58
C LYS A 421 42.48 -3.48 -13.41
N ALA A 422 41.33 -4.01 -12.87
CA ALA A 422 40.06 -3.88 -13.56
C ALA A 422 39.67 -2.42 -13.76
N ALA A 423 39.10 -2.11 -14.92
CA ALA A 423 38.61 -0.77 -15.23
C ALA A 423 37.51 -0.36 -14.22
N PRO A 424 37.41 0.93 -13.83
CA PRO A 424 36.54 1.39 -12.78
C PRO A 424 35.06 1.02 -12.96
N ASN A 425 34.59 0.97 -14.22
CA ASN A 425 33.19 0.65 -14.57
C ASN A 425 32.86 -0.85 -14.43
N ILE A 426 33.85 -1.74 -14.54
CA ILE A 426 33.61 -3.20 -14.37
C ILE A 426 34.10 -3.72 -13.03
N LYS A 427 34.82 -2.91 -12.25
CA LYS A 427 35.45 -3.35 -11.01
C LYS A 427 34.41 -3.67 -9.93
N ILE A 428 34.44 -4.89 -9.43
CA ILE A 428 33.61 -5.32 -8.32
C ILE A 428 34.30 -4.90 -7.01
N ARG A 429 33.61 -4.05 -6.24
CA ARG A 429 34.06 -3.50 -4.95
C ARG A 429 32.88 -3.32 -4.01
N ARG A 430 33.17 -2.97 -2.75
CA ARG A 430 32.12 -2.63 -1.77
C ARG A 430 31.12 -1.64 -2.37
N GLY A 431 29.82 -1.91 -2.20
CA GLY A 431 28.71 -1.13 -2.75
C GLY A 431 28.33 -1.49 -4.19
N ALA A 432 29.07 -2.38 -4.88
CA ALA A 432 28.69 -2.83 -6.21
C ALA A 432 27.39 -3.63 -6.18
N LEU A 433 26.38 -3.26 -6.98
CA LEU A 433 25.18 -4.06 -7.19
C LEU A 433 25.45 -5.04 -8.35
N ILE A 434 25.40 -6.32 -8.01
CA ILE A 434 25.67 -7.44 -8.92
C ILE A 434 24.47 -8.36 -9.04
N ARG A 435 24.44 -9.18 -10.10
CA ARG A 435 23.50 -10.28 -10.23
C ARG A 435 24.13 -11.59 -9.81
N VAL A 436 23.35 -12.40 -9.12
CA VAL A 436 23.76 -13.72 -8.63
C VAL A 436 22.70 -14.75 -8.98
N ALA A 437 23.12 -15.99 -9.17
CA ALA A 437 22.23 -17.11 -9.39
C ALA A 437 22.70 -18.33 -8.59
N LYS A 438 21.78 -19.24 -8.28
CA LYS A 438 22.12 -20.55 -7.66
C LYS A 438 22.48 -21.54 -8.76
N THR A 439 23.61 -22.17 -8.63
CA THR A 439 24.01 -23.29 -9.48
C THR A 439 23.12 -24.53 -9.15
N PRO A 440 23.08 -25.54 -10.02
CA PRO A 440 22.41 -26.81 -9.72
C PRO A 440 22.93 -27.51 -8.45
N LYS A 441 24.15 -27.19 -8.03
CA LYS A 441 24.77 -27.69 -6.78
C LYS A 441 24.38 -26.89 -5.54
N GLY A 442 23.53 -25.86 -5.69
CA GLY A 442 23.10 -24.99 -4.60
C GLY A 442 24.13 -23.92 -4.17
N THR A 443 25.28 -23.82 -4.82
CA THR A 443 26.27 -22.77 -4.60
C THR A 443 25.88 -21.50 -5.36
N TRP A 444 26.43 -20.35 -4.95
CA TRP A 444 26.23 -19.08 -5.63
C TRP A 444 27.24 -18.85 -6.73
N GLU A 445 26.80 -18.26 -7.84
CA GLU A 445 27.65 -17.73 -8.92
C GLU A 445 27.27 -16.30 -9.26
N ILE A 446 28.23 -15.51 -9.73
CA ILE A 446 27.93 -14.20 -10.34
C ILE A 446 27.39 -14.44 -11.72
N THR A 447 26.39 -13.66 -12.07
CA THR A 447 25.81 -13.63 -13.41
C THR A 447 25.52 -12.18 -13.82
N GLN A 448 24.84 -11.98 -14.94
CA GLN A 448 24.35 -10.69 -15.40
C GLN A 448 23.03 -10.87 -16.15
N LEU A 449 22.21 -9.82 -16.23
CA LEU A 449 21.00 -9.84 -17.05
C LEU A 449 21.39 -9.94 -18.52
N PRO A 450 20.73 -10.79 -19.33
CA PRO A 450 21.08 -10.95 -20.72
C PRO A 450 20.71 -9.70 -21.54
N GLU A 451 21.53 -9.44 -22.57
CA GLU A 451 21.24 -8.44 -23.61
C GLU A 451 20.58 -9.08 -24.84
N VAL A 452 20.74 -10.39 -24.99
CA VAL A 452 20.11 -11.13 -26.08
C VAL A 452 18.69 -11.53 -25.71
N GLU A 453 17.85 -11.58 -26.71
CA GLU A 453 16.50 -12.09 -26.62
C GLU A 453 16.36 -13.43 -27.37
N GLY A 454 15.42 -14.22 -26.97
CA GLY A 454 15.07 -15.48 -27.63
C GLY A 454 13.57 -15.70 -27.52
N ALA A 455 13.05 -16.54 -28.38
CA ALA A 455 11.64 -16.89 -28.39
C ALA A 455 11.43 -18.38 -28.57
N PHE A 456 10.32 -18.89 -28.08
CA PHE A 456 9.93 -20.29 -28.19
C PHE A 456 8.44 -20.39 -28.50
N VAL A 457 8.07 -21.29 -29.42
CA VAL A 457 6.69 -21.63 -29.70
C VAL A 457 6.58 -23.14 -29.94
N ALA A 458 5.56 -23.74 -29.34
CA ALA A 458 5.18 -25.14 -29.58
C ALA A 458 3.73 -25.18 -30.08
N LEU A 459 3.51 -25.89 -31.17
CA LEU A 459 2.21 -26.09 -31.80
C LEU A 459 1.80 -27.55 -31.74
N ASP A 460 0.51 -27.80 -31.62
CA ASP A 460 -0.06 -29.13 -31.83
C ASP A 460 -0.06 -29.41 -33.35
N PRO A 461 0.57 -30.50 -33.82
CA PRO A 461 0.67 -30.76 -35.23
C PRO A 461 -0.66 -31.17 -35.90
N ARG A 462 -1.69 -31.46 -35.11
CA ARG A 462 -2.99 -31.92 -35.61
C ARG A 462 -3.90 -30.76 -36.03
N ASP A 463 -3.84 -29.63 -35.29
CA ASP A 463 -4.76 -28.50 -35.44
C ASP A 463 -4.06 -27.15 -35.44
N GLY A 464 -2.74 -27.12 -35.22
CA GLY A 464 -1.96 -25.90 -35.12
C GLY A 464 -2.16 -25.06 -33.85
N ALA A 465 -2.83 -25.63 -32.84
CA ALA A 465 -3.09 -24.96 -31.59
C ALA A 465 -1.78 -24.65 -30.83
N ILE A 466 -1.63 -23.44 -30.30
CA ILE A 466 -0.48 -23.05 -29.49
C ILE A 466 -0.54 -23.75 -28.15
N ARG A 467 0.44 -24.61 -27.87
CA ARG A 467 0.60 -25.33 -26.60
C ARG A 467 1.48 -24.59 -25.62
N ALA A 468 2.52 -23.89 -26.12
CA ALA A 468 3.38 -23.01 -25.35
C ALA A 468 3.89 -21.86 -26.21
N LEU A 469 4.04 -20.68 -25.63
CA LEU A 469 4.63 -19.52 -26.29
C LEU A 469 5.36 -18.65 -25.28
N VAL A 470 6.66 -18.43 -25.50
CA VAL A 470 7.50 -17.56 -24.71
C VAL A 470 8.18 -16.56 -25.66
N GLY A 471 7.85 -15.30 -25.53
CA GLY A 471 8.31 -14.24 -26.45
C GLY A 471 9.59 -13.54 -26.03
N GLY A 472 10.20 -13.88 -24.90
CA GLY A 472 11.41 -13.20 -24.44
C GLY A 472 11.86 -13.68 -23.05
N PHE A 473 12.98 -13.14 -22.61
CA PHE A 473 13.55 -13.42 -21.30
C PHE A 473 12.73 -12.79 -20.17
N ASP A 474 12.31 -11.54 -20.35
CA ASP A 474 11.61 -10.74 -19.36
C ASP A 474 10.56 -9.84 -20.02
N PHE A 475 9.30 -10.16 -19.82
CA PHE A 475 8.18 -9.40 -20.37
C PHE A 475 8.09 -7.97 -19.81
N GLU A 476 8.45 -7.76 -18.54
CA GLU A 476 8.38 -6.42 -17.95
C GLU A 476 9.44 -5.47 -18.54
N LYS A 477 10.61 -6.01 -18.87
CA LYS A 477 11.69 -5.27 -19.52
C LYS A 477 11.41 -5.01 -20.99
N ASN A 478 10.91 -6.02 -21.71
CA ASN A 478 10.66 -5.95 -23.14
C ASN A 478 9.36 -6.68 -23.51
N LYS A 479 8.34 -5.89 -23.88
CA LYS A 479 7.02 -6.39 -24.29
C LYS A 479 6.94 -6.79 -25.76
N PHE A 480 7.99 -6.52 -26.53
CA PHE A 480 8.10 -6.95 -27.93
C PHE A 480 8.11 -8.48 -27.99
N ASN A 481 7.17 -9.05 -28.74
CA ASN A 481 7.04 -10.49 -28.90
C ASN A 481 7.70 -10.98 -30.22
N PRO A 482 8.93 -11.51 -30.18
CA PRO A 482 9.60 -11.98 -31.38
C PRO A 482 8.86 -13.08 -32.14
N VAL A 483 7.99 -13.85 -31.46
CA VAL A 483 7.19 -14.90 -32.12
C VAL A 483 6.20 -14.30 -33.13
N THR A 484 5.58 -13.15 -32.79
CA THR A 484 4.51 -12.54 -33.58
C THR A 484 4.88 -11.22 -34.26
N GLN A 485 5.92 -10.55 -33.77
CA GLN A 485 6.28 -9.18 -34.20
C GLN A 485 7.63 -9.10 -34.92
N ALA A 486 8.53 -10.08 -34.75
CA ALA A 486 9.82 -10.09 -35.43
C ALA A 486 9.70 -10.60 -36.88
N TRP A 487 9.51 -9.70 -37.79
CA TRP A 487 9.43 -9.98 -39.23
C TRP A 487 10.85 -10.28 -39.80
N ARG A 488 11.25 -11.56 -39.73
CA ARG A 488 12.55 -12.04 -40.19
C ARG A 488 12.37 -12.92 -41.41
N GLN A 489 13.42 -12.98 -42.25
CA GLN A 489 13.46 -13.92 -43.36
C GLN A 489 13.42 -15.35 -42.83
N PRO A 490 12.51 -16.21 -43.31
CA PRO A 490 12.36 -17.57 -42.79
C PRO A 490 13.57 -18.46 -43.16
N GLY A 491 14.28 -18.14 -44.22
CA GLY A 491 15.41 -18.93 -44.69
C GLY A 491 15.04 -20.39 -44.89
N SER A 492 15.89 -21.32 -44.42
CA SER A 492 15.65 -22.77 -44.54
C SER A 492 14.46 -23.28 -43.74
N SER A 493 13.90 -22.51 -42.82
CA SER A 493 12.69 -22.84 -42.11
C SER A 493 11.43 -22.86 -43.02
N PHE A 494 11.54 -22.31 -44.24
CA PHE A 494 10.48 -22.35 -45.23
C PHE A 494 10.43 -23.69 -46.02
N LYS A 495 11.47 -24.52 -45.94
CA LYS A 495 11.54 -25.80 -46.66
C LYS A 495 10.37 -26.75 -46.46
N PRO A 496 9.76 -26.88 -45.24
CA PRO A 496 8.59 -27.73 -45.02
C PRO A 496 7.37 -27.33 -45.85
N PHE A 497 7.35 -26.11 -46.38
CA PHE A 497 6.22 -25.56 -47.17
C PHE A 497 6.45 -25.59 -48.67
N ILE A 498 7.57 -26.14 -49.12
CA ILE A 498 7.93 -26.32 -50.52
C ILE A 498 7.80 -27.81 -50.85
#